data_ad9daf56d02c9989aaf9dee89b488a76
#
_entry.id   ad9daf56d02c9989aaf9dee89b488a76
#
_cell.length_a   1.000
_cell.length_b   1.000
_cell.length_c   1.000
_cell.angle_alpha   90.00
_cell.angle_beta   90.00
_cell.angle_gamma   90.00
#
_symmetry.space_group_name_H-M   'P 1'
#
loop_
_entity.id
_entity.type
_entity.pdbx_description
1 polymer ?
#
loop_
_entity_poly.entity_id
_entity_poly.type
_entity_poly.pdbx_seq_one_letter_code
_entity_poly.pdbx_strand_id
1 'polypeptide(L)'
;MREPGSERVQTWLAAQDAKACAISDWVFTEFSSALSIKLRNGQLAEAHRATALANFTMLATQRFAVLPVERQHFRAAARFADQHALGLRSGDALHLAVCADQGATLCTLDRRMAQAAKALGLMTEVP
;
A
#
# COMPACT_ATOMS: atom_id res chain seq x y z
N MET A 1 -12.50 -4.30 -14.61
CA MET A 1 -13.16 -5.09 -13.54
C MET A 1 -12.68 -4.62 -12.18
N ARG A 2 -13.62 -4.35 -11.30
CA ARG A 2 -13.29 -3.95 -9.93
C ARG A 2 -12.97 -5.17 -9.09
N GLU A 3 -11.98 -5.05 -8.22
CA GLU A 3 -11.64 -6.08 -7.28
C GLU A 3 -12.58 -6.03 -6.06
N PRO A 4 -12.76 -7.16 -5.32
CA PRO A 4 -13.54 -7.16 -4.09
C PRO A 4 -13.02 -6.11 -3.09
N GLY A 5 -13.92 -5.39 -2.47
CA GLY A 5 -13.58 -4.34 -1.50
C GLY A 5 -13.30 -2.98 -2.10
N SER A 6 -13.24 -2.86 -3.44
CA SER A 6 -12.91 -1.61 -4.13
C SER A 6 -13.87 -0.47 -3.77
N GLU A 7 -15.17 -0.73 -3.70
CA GLU A 7 -16.15 0.28 -3.33
C GLU A 7 -15.98 0.76 -1.88
N ARG A 8 -15.66 -0.16 -0.97
CA ARG A 8 -15.41 0.19 0.43
C ARG A 8 -14.23 1.13 0.55
N VAL A 9 -13.14 0.83 -0.16
CA VAL A 9 -11.95 1.67 -0.16
C VAL A 9 -12.26 3.04 -0.76
N GLN A 10 -12.98 3.09 -1.87
CA GLN A 10 -13.34 4.35 -2.51
C GLN A 10 -14.22 5.21 -1.60
N THR A 11 -15.20 4.61 -0.94
CA THR A 11 -16.07 5.31 0.00
C THR A 11 -15.27 5.84 1.19
N TRP A 12 -14.40 4.99 1.75
CA TRP A 12 -13.55 5.36 2.87
C TRP A 12 -12.62 6.53 2.49
N LEU A 13 -11.98 6.44 1.33
CA LEU A 13 -11.06 7.46 0.85
C LEU A 13 -11.78 8.80 0.60
N ALA A 14 -12.98 8.76 0.02
CA ALA A 14 -13.76 9.96 -0.25
C ALA A 14 -14.14 10.71 1.02
N ALA A 15 -14.24 10.00 2.15
CA ALA A 15 -14.54 10.60 3.45
C ALA A 15 -13.32 11.26 4.11
N GLN A 16 -12.12 11.03 3.59
CA GLN A 16 -10.89 11.60 4.15
C GLN A 16 -10.57 12.95 3.53
N ASP A 17 -9.97 13.83 4.30
CA ASP A 17 -9.48 15.10 3.78
C ASP A 17 -8.29 14.86 2.84
N ALA A 18 -8.13 15.72 1.84
CA ALA A 18 -6.99 15.62 0.94
C ALA A 18 -5.69 15.71 1.73
N LYS A 19 -4.72 14.83 1.41
CA LYS A 19 -3.41 14.72 2.06
C LYS A 19 -3.45 14.22 3.51
N ALA A 20 -4.63 13.86 4.04
CA ALA A 20 -4.74 13.19 5.34
C ALA A 20 -4.25 11.75 5.26
N CYS A 21 -4.29 11.14 4.09
CA CYS A 21 -3.78 9.80 3.83
C CYS A 21 -2.42 9.88 3.13
N ALA A 22 -1.57 8.91 3.42
CA ALA A 22 -0.25 8.84 2.83
C ALA A 22 -0.03 7.49 2.14
N ILE A 23 0.79 7.51 1.11
CA ILE A 23 1.39 6.31 0.50
C ILE A 23 2.90 6.53 0.46
N SER A 24 3.67 5.43 0.41
CA SER A 24 5.11 5.57 0.21
C SER A 24 5.48 5.46 -1.26
N ASP A 25 6.72 5.85 -1.58
CA ASP A 25 7.26 5.65 -2.93
C ASP A 25 7.25 4.19 -3.37
N TRP A 26 7.30 3.25 -2.42
CA TRP A 26 7.22 1.82 -2.72
C TRP A 26 5.89 1.43 -3.40
N VAL A 27 4.81 2.14 -3.08
CA VAL A 27 3.49 1.89 -3.68
C VAL A 27 3.52 2.10 -5.19
N PHE A 28 4.26 3.07 -5.70
CA PHE A 28 4.39 3.29 -7.15
C PHE A 28 5.00 2.07 -7.84
N THR A 29 6.06 1.50 -7.25
CA THR A 29 6.69 0.29 -7.79
C THR A 29 5.72 -0.88 -7.77
N GLU A 30 5.00 -1.07 -6.66
CA GLU A 30 4.05 -2.17 -6.54
C GLU A 30 2.87 -2.02 -7.51
N PHE A 31 2.38 -0.81 -7.68
CA PHE A 31 1.27 -0.56 -8.61
C PHE A 31 1.68 -0.88 -10.04
N SER A 32 2.83 -0.40 -10.47
CA SER A 32 3.35 -0.70 -11.81
C SER A 32 3.60 -2.19 -12.01
N SER A 33 4.13 -2.87 -10.99
CA SER A 33 4.35 -4.31 -11.02
C SER A 33 3.04 -5.08 -11.17
N ALA A 34 2.03 -4.69 -10.40
CA ALA A 34 0.72 -5.34 -10.45
C ALA A 34 0.08 -5.21 -11.84
N LEU A 35 0.17 -4.04 -12.45
CA LEU A 35 -0.35 -3.82 -13.81
C LEU A 35 0.40 -4.67 -14.84
N SER A 36 1.73 -4.76 -14.71
CA SER A 36 2.55 -5.58 -15.61
C SER A 36 2.19 -7.06 -15.51
N ILE A 37 1.94 -7.56 -14.32
CA ILE A 37 1.50 -8.94 -14.10
C ILE A 37 0.15 -9.17 -14.79
N LYS A 38 -0.79 -8.25 -14.66
CA LYS A 38 -2.11 -8.37 -15.29
C LYS A 38 -2.02 -8.36 -16.81
N LEU A 39 -1.11 -7.55 -17.37
CA LEU A 39 -0.86 -7.54 -18.83
C LEU A 39 -0.34 -8.89 -19.30
N ARG A 40 0.67 -9.44 -18.60
CA ARG A 40 1.26 -10.73 -18.99
C ARG A 40 0.26 -11.87 -18.89
N ASN A 41 -0.69 -11.78 -17.99
CA ASN A 41 -1.71 -12.81 -17.78
C ASN A 41 -2.94 -12.61 -18.66
N GLY A 42 -2.96 -11.59 -19.52
CA GLY A 42 -4.10 -11.29 -20.38
C GLY A 42 -5.31 -10.70 -19.66
N GLN A 43 -5.14 -10.27 -18.40
CA GLN A 43 -6.24 -9.72 -17.60
C GLN A 43 -6.45 -8.22 -17.83
N LEU A 44 -5.52 -7.57 -18.54
CA LEU A 44 -5.54 -6.13 -18.76
C LEU A 44 -5.03 -5.82 -20.16
N ALA A 45 -5.70 -4.94 -20.90
CA ALA A 45 -5.24 -4.46 -22.19
C ALA A 45 -4.27 -3.29 -22.01
N GLU A 46 -3.35 -3.11 -22.97
CA GLU A 46 -2.33 -2.06 -22.93
C GLU A 46 -2.93 -0.65 -22.77
N ALA A 47 -4.02 -0.38 -23.48
CA ALA A 47 -4.70 0.92 -23.38
C ALA A 47 -5.23 1.18 -21.96
N HIS A 48 -5.72 0.15 -21.30
CA HIS A 48 -6.21 0.26 -19.92
C HIS A 48 -5.07 0.48 -18.92
N ARG A 49 -3.89 -0.07 -19.18
CA ARG A 49 -2.72 0.18 -18.36
C ARG A 49 -2.35 1.66 -18.35
N ALA A 50 -2.29 2.27 -19.52
CA ALA A 50 -1.95 3.70 -19.64
C ALA A 50 -2.95 4.57 -18.87
N THR A 51 -4.25 4.26 -18.99
CA THR A 51 -5.30 4.96 -18.25
C THR A 51 -5.15 4.77 -16.74
N ALA A 52 -4.90 3.55 -16.29
CA ALA A 52 -4.73 3.25 -14.86
C ALA A 52 -3.53 3.98 -14.28
N LEU A 53 -2.41 4.03 -14.98
CA LEU A 53 -1.22 4.76 -14.55
C LEU A 53 -1.49 6.26 -14.43
N ALA A 54 -2.17 6.84 -15.43
CA ALA A 54 -2.50 8.26 -15.41
C ALA A 54 -3.43 8.60 -14.25
N ASN A 55 -4.46 7.78 -14.04
CA ASN A 55 -5.41 7.97 -12.94
C ASN A 55 -4.74 7.86 -11.57
N PHE A 56 -3.86 6.88 -11.41
CA PHE A 56 -3.13 6.69 -10.16
C PHE A 56 -2.18 7.86 -9.87
N THR A 57 -1.46 8.34 -10.89
CA THR A 57 -0.58 9.49 -10.76
C THR A 57 -1.36 10.74 -10.31
N MET A 58 -2.52 10.96 -10.92
CA MET A 58 -3.39 12.09 -10.55
C MET A 58 -3.88 11.95 -9.11
N LEU A 59 -4.35 10.77 -8.73
CA LEU A 59 -4.82 10.49 -7.38
C LEU A 59 -3.72 10.72 -6.35
N ALA A 60 -2.52 10.20 -6.63
CA ALA A 60 -1.38 10.37 -5.73
C ALA A 60 -1.01 11.83 -5.54
N THR A 61 -1.07 12.63 -6.61
CA THR A 61 -0.75 14.05 -6.55
C THR A 61 -1.80 14.83 -5.76
N GLN A 62 -3.07 14.53 -5.96
CA GLN A 62 -4.18 15.34 -5.42
C GLN A 62 -4.62 14.89 -4.02
N ARG A 63 -4.55 13.59 -3.73
CA ARG A 63 -5.20 13.02 -2.53
C ARG A 63 -4.24 12.52 -1.48
N PHE A 64 -3.00 12.18 -1.83
CA PHE A 64 -2.07 11.56 -0.91
C PHE A 64 -0.86 12.43 -0.63
N ALA A 65 -0.36 12.34 0.60
CA ALA A 65 1.02 12.69 0.90
C ALA A 65 1.89 11.51 0.49
N VAL A 66 3.01 11.76 -0.18
CA VAL A 66 3.92 10.70 -0.61
C VAL A 66 5.14 10.69 0.31
N LEU A 67 5.37 9.54 0.95
CA LEU A 67 6.45 9.36 1.92
C LEU A 67 7.66 8.72 1.24
N PRO A 68 8.86 9.22 1.47
CA PRO A 68 10.06 8.57 0.94
C PRO A 68 10.32 7.25 1.64
N VAL A 69 10.99 6.33 0.95
CA VAL A 69 11.49 5.09 1.53
C VAL A 69 12.99 5.23 1.66
N GLU A 70 13.46 5.24 2.90
CA GLU A 70 14.86 5.50 3.22
C GLU A 70 15.56 4.23 3.70
N ARG A 71 16.89 4.29 3.80
CA ARG A 71 17.69 3.14 4.20
C ARG A 71 17.22 2.52 5.53
N GLN A 72 16.88 3.34 6.51
CA GLN A 72 16.42 2.86 7.80
C GLN A 72 15.13 2.04 7.71
N HIS A 73 14.27 2.35 6.74
CA HIS A 73 13.04 1.60 6.54
C HIS A 73 13.34 0.17 6.07
N PHE A 74 14.32 0.01 5.18
CA PHE A 74 14.74 -1.33 4.74
C PHE A 74 15.30 -2.13 5.90
N ARG A 75 16.07 -1.50 6.78
CA ARG A 75 16.65 -2.16 7.95
C ARG A 75 15.56 -2.57 8.95
N ALA A 76 14.61 -1.68 9.22
CA ALA A 76 13.48 -2.00 10.09
C ALA A 76 12.60 -3.10 9.48
N ALA A 77 12.36 -3.05 8.18
CA ALA A 77 11.60 -4.07 7.47
C ALA A 77 12.26 -5.45 7.61
N ALA A 78 13.58 -5.51 7.50
CA ALA A 78 14.31 -6.76 7.69
C ALA A 78 14.09 -7.33 9.11
N ARG A 79 14.13 -6.48 10.13
CA ARG A 79 13.87 -6.92 11.51
C ARG A 79 12.43 -7.42 11.70
N PHE A 80 11.46 -6.78 11.05
CA PHE A 80 10.06 -7.23 11.09
C PHE A 80 9.92 -8.58 10.39
N ALA A 81 10.54 -8.74 9.23
CA ALA A 81 10.51 -9.98 8.46
C ALA A 81 11.20 -11.14 9.21
N ASP A 82 12.21 -10.85 10.03
CA ASP A 82 12.89 -11.85 10.86
C ASP A 82 11.93 -12.54 11.84
N GLN A 83 10.85 -11.88 12.21
CA GLN A 83 9.79 -12.48 13.04
C GLN A 83 8.91 -13.38 12.17
N HIS A 84 9.41 -14.55 11.83
CA HIS A 84 8.81 -15.43 10.83
C HIS A 84 7.36 -15.79 11.11
N ALA A 85 6.96 -15.80 12.38
CA ALA A 85 5.58 -16.14 12.77
C ALA A 85 4.56 -15.11 12.25
N LEU A 86 4.99 -13.88 11.94
CA LEU A 86 4.10 -12.85 11.40
C LEU A 86 3.73 -13.11 9.93
N GLY A 87 4.50 -13.92 9.23
CA GLY A 87 4.22 -14.29 7.84
C GLY A 87 4.33 -13.14 6.86
N LEU A 88 5.17 -12.14 7.15
CA LEU A 88 5.34 -10.96 6.30
C LEU A 88 6.23 -11.27 5.11
N ARG A 89 5.80 -10.83 3.93
CA ARG A 89 6.67 -10.75 2.76
C ARG A 89 7.44 -9.43 2.81
N SER A 90 8.50 -9.35 2.00
CA SER A 90 9.40 -8.20 2.00
C SER A 90 8.69 -6.86 1.77
N GLY A 91 7.77 -6.81 0.80
CA GLY A 91 7.02 -5.60 0.52
C GLY A 91 6.10 -5.19 1.66
N ASP A 92 5.43 -6.15 2.29
CA ASP A 92 4.58 -5.90 3.45
C ASP A 92 5.41 -5.35 4.62
N ALA A 93 6.54 -5.97 4.88
CA ALA A 93 7.45 -5.52 5.94
C ALA A 93 7.92 -4.09 5.70
N LEU A 94 8.19 -3.73 4.45
CA LEU A 94 8.61 -2.38 4.09
C LEU A 94 7.51 -1.36 4.34
N HIS A 95 6.26 -1.67 3.97
CA HIS A 95 5.12 -0.80 4.28
C HIS A 95 4.98 -0.57 5.78
N LEU A 96 5.09 -1.64 6.56
CA LEU A 96 4.98 -1.54 8.02
C LEU A 96 6.11 -0.71 8.62
N ALA A 97 7.32 -0.82 8.07
CA ALA A 97 8.46 -0.04 8.54
C ALA A 97 8.26 1.46 8.31
N VAL A 98 7.78 1.85 7.13
CA VAL A 98 7.48 3.25 6.84
C VAL A 98 6.35 3.75 7.75
N CYS A 99 5.30 2.96 7.90
CA CYS A 99 4.16 3.29 8.75
C CYS A 99 4.59 3.51 10.20
N ALA A 100 5.40 2.62 10.74
CA ALA A 100 5.89 2.70 12.11
C ALA A 100 6.75 3.95 12.33
N ASP A 101 7.65 4.25 11.40
CA ASP A 101 8.52 5.42 11.49
C ASP A 101 7.72 6.73 11.50
N GLN A 102 6.63 6.78 10.73
CA GLN A 102 5.79 7.97 10.66
C GLN A 102 4.76 8.06 11.79
N GLY A 103 4.65 7.05 12.63
CA GLY A 103 3.61 7.00 13.66
C GLY A 103 2.21 6.99 13.06
N ALA A 104 2.07 6.44 11.86
CA ALA A 104 0.82 6.44 11.12
C ALA A 104 -0.05 5.24 11.48
N THR A 105 -1.36 5.35 11.18
CA THR A 105 -2.28 4.23 11.27
C THR A 105 -2.28 3.50 9.93
N LEU A 106 -2.08 2.19 9.96
CA LEU A 106 -2.14 1.36 8.77
C LEU A 106 -3.60 1.13 8.37
N CYS A 107 -3.94 1.47 7.14
CA CYS A 107 -5.25 1.18 6.57
C CYS A 107 -5.08 0.12 5.48
N THR A 108 -5.67 -1.06 5.67
CA THR A 108 -5.50 -2.18 4.74
C THR A 108 -6.72 -3.11 4.76
N LEU A 109 -7.02 -3.69 3.60
CA LEU A 109 -7.98 -4.79 3.48
C LEU A 109 -7.34 -6.15 3.75
N ASP A 110 -6.02 -6.23 3.78
CA ASP A 110 -5.29 -7.48 3.99
C ASP A 110 -5.29 -7.83 5.48
N ARG A 111 -6.06 -8.86 5.84
CA ARG A 111 -6.22 -9.27 7.24
C ARG A 111 -4.91 -9.76 7.87
N ARG A 112 -4.09 -10.48 7.09
CA ARG A 112 -2.80 -10.98 7.57
C ARG A 112 -1.87 -9.80 7.90
N MET A 113 -1.82 -8.82 7.01
CA MET A 113 -1.01 -7.64 7.22
C MET A 113 -1.49 -6.83 8.44
N ALA A 114 -2.82 -6.69 8.59
CA ALA A 114 -3.39 -6.02 9.75
C ALA A 114 -3.03 -6.72 11.06
N GLN A 115 -3.08 -8.06 11.09
CA GLN A 115 -2.71 -8.83 12.27
C GLN A 115 -1.23 -8.67 12.61
N ALA A 116 -0.36 -8.72 11.61
CA ALA A 116 1.08 -8.52 11.80
C ALA A 116 1.37 -7.12 12.32
N ALA A 117 0.71 -6.11 11.78
CA ALA A 117 0.84 -4.73 12.24
C ALA A 117 0.46 -4.57 13.71
N LYS A 118 -0.65 -5.17 14.12
CA LYS A 118 -1.08 -5.15 15.51
C LYS A 118 -0.07 -5.82 16.43
N ALA A 119 0.47 -6.97 16.00
CA ALA A 119 1.49 -7.70 16.77
C ALA A 119 2.76 -6.86 16.94
N LEU A 120 3.06 -5.97 16.00
CA LEU A 120 4.19 -5.06 16.05
C LEU A 120 3.87 -3.75 16.79
N GLY A 121 2.64 -3.60 17.28
CA GLY A 121 2.24 -2.41 18.05
C GLY A 121 1.75 -1.24 17.21
N LEU A 122 1.48 -1.44 15.91
CA LEU A 122 0.94 -0.40 15.07
C LEU A 122 -0.57 -0.29 15.21
N MET A 123 -1.08 0.93 15.06
CA MET A 123 -2.52 1.15 14.94
C MET A 123 -2.99 0.76 13.55
N THR A 124 -4.15 0.13 13.46
CA THR A 124 -4.71 -0.36 12.20
C THR A 124 -6.15 0.06 12.03
N GLU A 125 -6.56 0.24 10.78
CA GLU A 125 -7.93 0.54 10.39
C GLU A 125 -8.28 -0.28 9.16
N VAL A 126 -9.51 -0.79 9.10
CA VAL A 126 -10.05 -1.47 7.92
C VAL A 126 -11.05 -0.53 7.26
N PRO A 127 -10.87 -0.25 5.96
CA PRO A 127 -11.78 0.64 5.24
C PRO A 127 -13.20 0.12 5.15
#